data_fb24f8e873030df09ef8175138a6982c
#
_entry.id   fb24f8e873030df09ef8175138a6982c
#
_cell.length_a   1.000
_cell.length_b   1.000
_cell.length_c   1.000
_cell.angle_alpha   90.00
_cell.angle_beta   90.00
_cell.angle_gamma   90.00
#
_symmetry.space_group_name_H-M   'P 1'
#
loop_
_entity.id
_entity.type
_entity.pdbx_description
1 polymer ?
#
loop_
_entity_poly.entity_id
_entity_poly.type
_entity_poly.pdbx_seq_one_letter_code
_entity_poly.pdbx_strand_id
1 'polypeptide(L)'
;MSRLMYISNLGKQIQYIEKAVTTYPELIQGEVDICNMKKQPLWDATFESRLRAADVVLVTNMGVGLDSPFLERLERWLYAHHPKYWIDVVEPKKTDILYRNIDENQRRLLESYRRTSGVMNYVRLINGAFSTKPISEWEEPDHIPWQAIMGRDGNIYETYDEFMDAEGNRDWPSIAVYFYRDEWIMGDIYYQQALFEEIYKHGYNPIIFYGQYGSNPRVGIPNMKLSMNYLFGKDVFPFDVLINTCKFSFQSLGAQTLEELKLQDCPIIQGYTIYMDEASWAQDPQGVTPLDVNLSISQPELDGVIQGGVVACQTFDERGHYVYLPVKERIAAVVQRAIKWSKLRHIPVSERKIAIILHNYPPKNSNIGSAAGLDTPESVLRLLAQLKEEGYLVDTVPDTSADLMDMVTSHMTNDRSMLTDELLASVEGRLSSDDYKAYFATLPADTQAAMVKAWGEAPGDVFVYDDEVIIPGFSNGNLWITVQPPRGFGENVSAIYHDPCLTPPHQYLAFYHWVRTVFEADAVIHVGTHGSLEWLPGKGAGLSASCYPEIGISSLPNIYPYWTTIIGEGIQAKRRSSACLVGHLSPPMTTAGLYDEFEELEALLDEHSH
;
A
#
# COMPACT_ATOMS: atom_id res chain seq x y z
N MET A 1 -49.80 -8.70 -4.77
CA MET A 1 -48.48 -9.33 -4.80
C MET A 1 -47.83 -9.08 -3.45
N SER A 2 -47.14 -10.08 -2.92
CA SER A 2 -46.38 -9.88 -1.69
C SER A 2 -45.23 -8.89 -1.92
N ARG A 3 -44.94 -8.05 -0.92
CA ARG A 3 -43.94 -7.00 -1.01
C ARG A 3 -42.84 -7.16 0.05
N LEU A 4 -41.58 -7.21 -0.39
CA LEU A 4 -40.39 -7.22 0.46
C LEU A 4 -39.82 -5.82 0.51
N MET A 5 -39.51 -5.30 1.70
CA MET A 5 -38.63 -4.15 1.86
C MET A 5 -37.26 -4.63 2.32
N TYR A 6 -36.24 -4.39 1.50
CA TYR A 6 -34.86 -4.68 1.83
C TYR A 6 -34.12 -3.41 2.20
N ILE A 7 -33.62 -3.35 3.42
CA ILE A 7 -32.96 -2.17 3.99
C ILE A 7 -31.50 -2.51 4.28
N SER A 8 -30.55 -1.74 3.70
CA SER A 8 -29.13 -2.00 3.92
C SER A 8 -28.27 -0.72 3.86
N ASN A 9 -27.17 -0.69 4.62
CA ASN A 9 -26.10 0.28 4.45
C ASN A 9 -24.93 -0.27 3.61
N LEU A 10 -25.01 -1.53 3.17
CA LEU A 10 -23.97 -2.25 2.43
C LEU A 10 -24.22 -2.15 0.92
N GLY A 11 -23.43 -1.32 0.24
CA GLY A 11 -23.58 -1.10 -1.20
C GLY A 11 -23.54 -2.37 -2.04
N LYS A 12 -22.62 -3.29 -1.75
CA LYS A 12 -22.53 -4.59 -2.48
C LYS A 12 -23.80 -5.44 -2.30
N GLN A 13 -24.36 -5.50 -1.10
CA GLN A 13 -25.62 -6.26 -0.88
C GLN A 13 -26.81 -5.64 -1.61
N ILE A 14 -26.88 -4.31 -1.67
CA ILE A 14 -27.87 -3.61 -2.48
C ILE A 14 -27.71 -3.99 -3.95
N GLN A 15 -26.49 -3.98 -4.48
CA GLN A 15 -26.19 -4.40 -5.84
C GLN A 15 -26.62 -5.86 -6.14
N TYR A 16 -26.42 -6.79 -5.20
CA TYR A 16 -26.90 -8.17 -5.36
C TYR A 16 -28.42 -8.23 -5.49
N ILE A 17 -29.15 -7.51 -4.62
CA ILE A 17 -30.62 -7.46 -4.70
C ILE A 17 -31.07 -6.81 -6.02
N GLU A 18 -30.47 -5.69 -6.41
CA GLU A 18 -30.77 -5.00 -7.66
C GLU A 18 -30.52 -5.91 -8.87
N LYS A 19 -29.36 -6.58 -8.91
CA LYS A 19 -29.04 -7.56 -9.96
C LYS A 19 -30.00 -8.76 -9.95
N ALA A 20 -30.37 -9.29 -8.80
CA ALA A 20 -31.35 -10.40 -8.71
C ALA A 20 -32.69 -10.00 -9.34
N VAL A 21 -33.20 -8.81 -8.99
CA VAL A 21 -34.48 -8.30 -9.50
C VAL A 21 -34.42 -7.95 -11.00
N THR A 22 -33.29 -7.41 -11.47
CA THR A 22 -33.18 -6.96 -12.87
C THR A 22 -32.77 -8.05 -13.84
N THR A 23 -31.97 -9.05 -13.39
CA THR A 23 -31.47 -10.14 -14.25
C THR A 23 -32.43 -11.30 -14.31
N TYR A 24 -33.14 -11.58 -13.23
CA TYR A 24 -34.06 -12.73 -13.09
C TYR A 24 -35.45 -12.31 -12.61
N PRO A 25 -36.11 -11.30 -13.25
CA PRO A 25 -37.42 -10.81 -12.81
C PRO A 25 -38.48 -11.89 -12.82
N GLU A 26 -38.38 -12.88 -13.75
CA GLU A 26 -39.30 -14.01 -13.88
C GLU A 26 -39.18 -15.01 -12.73
N LEU A 27 -38.09 -15.03 -11.99
CA LEU A 27 -37.89 -15.91 -10.84
C LEU A 27 -38.32 -15.27 -9.51
N ILE A 28 -38.54 -13.96 -9.47
CA ILE A 28 -38.90 -13.24 -8.24
C ILE A 28 -40.39 -13.35 -7.96
N GLN A 29 -40.76 -13.84 -6.78
CA GLN A 29 -42.15 -14.15 -6.38
C GLN A 29 -42.88 -12.96 -5.72
N GLY A 30 -42.55 -11.70 -6.05
CA GLY A 30 -43.20 -10.54 -5.46
C GLY A 30 -42.54 -9.22 -5.89
N GLU A 31 -42.93 -8.16 -5.22
CA GLU A 31 -42.31 -6.84 -5.40
C GLU A 31 -41.16 -6.64 -4.39
N VAL A 32 -40.07 -6.08 -4.83
CA VAL A 32 -38.91 -5.75 -3.96
C VAL A 32 -38.70 -4.25 -3.91
N ASP A 33 -38.81 -3.69 -2.73
CA ASP A 33 -38.55 -2.28 -2.42
C ASP A 33 -37.19 -2.15 -1.73
N ILE A 34 -36.25 -1.47 -2.36
CA ILE A 34 -34.87 -1.38 -1.89
C ILE A 34 -34.63 -0.03 -1.21
N CYS A 35 -34.14 -0.07 0.02
CA CYS A 35 -33.81 1.10 0.80
C CYS A 35 -32.32 1.13 1.14
N ASN A 36 -31.59 2.07 0.53
CA ASN A 36 -30.20 2.34 0.85
C ASN A 36 -30.11 3.31 2.02
N MET A 37 -29.71 2.85 3.19
CA MET A 37 -29.60 3.65 4.41
C MET A 37 -28.63 4.84 4.28
N LYS A 38 -27.65 4.79 3.37
CA LYS A 38 -26.73 5.89 3.10
C LYS A 38 -27.38 7.02 2.28
N LYS A 39 -28.40 6.69 1.47
CA LYS A 39 -29.11 7.66 0.60
C LYS A 39 -30.39 8.19 1.23
N GLN A 40 -30.91 7.54 2.26
CA GLN A 40 -32.14 7.95 2.97
C GLN A 40 -31.86 8.09 4.48
N PRO A 41 -31.29 9.20 4.93
CA PRO A 41 -30.86 9.37 6.32
C PRO A 41 -31.98 9.70 7.30
N LEU A 42 -33.20 9.99 6.85
CA LEU A 42 -34.26 10.51 7.72
C LEU A 42 -35.50 9.61 7.76
N TRP A 43 -35.99 9.40 8.97
CA TRP A 43 -37.27 8.78 9.24
C TRP A 43 -38.39 9.79 8.96
N ASP A 44 -39.10 9.61 7.86
CA ASP A 44 -40.24 10.45 7.44
C ASP A 44 -41.50 9.64 7.18
N ALA A 45 -42.59 10.33 6.84
CA ALA A 45 -43.86 9.71 6.52
C ALA A 45 -43.80 8.79 5.28
N THR A 46 -42.91 9.09 4.33
CA THR A 46 -42.70 8.29 3.13
C THR A 46 -42.04 6.96 3.49
N PHE A 47 -41.00 6.98 4.33
CA PHE A 47 -40.34 5.77 4.81
C PHE A 47 -41.31 4.89 5.62
N GLU A 48 -42.09 5.48 6.54
CA GLU A 48 -43.11 4.72 7.29
C GLU A 48 -44.20 4.13 6.38
N SER A 49 -44.60 4.86 5.34
CA SER A 49 -45.58 4.34 4.35
C SER A 49 -45.05 3.12 3.60
N ARG A 50 -43.76 3.16 3.22
CA ARG A 50 -43.08 2.01 2.58
C ARG A 50 -43.00 0.81 3.52
N LEU A 51 -42.63 1.03 4.78
CA LEU A 51 -42.59 -0.02 5.81
C LEU A 51 -43.99 -0.66 6.00
N ARG A 52 -45.05 0.16 6.06
CA ARG A 52 -46.44 -0.35 6.21
C ARG A 52 -46.93 -1.13 5.00
N ALA A 53 -46.42 -0.80 3.81
CA ALA A 53 -46.80 -1.48 2.57
C ALA A 53 -46.09 -2.83 2.36
N ALA A 54 -45.04 -3.10 3.11
CA ALA A 54 -44.26 -4.33 2.99
C ALA A 54 -44.90 -5.48 3.80
N ASP A 55 -44.94 -6.69 3.25
CA ASP A 55 -45.33 -7.90 3.96
C ASP A 55 -44.18 -8.50 4.76
N VAL A 56 -42.95 -8.28 4.28
CA VAL A 56 -41.70 -8.75 4.92
C VAL A 56 -40.69 -7.63 4.90
N VAL A 57 -39.94 -7.48 5.98
CA VAL A 57 -38.82 -6.51 6.06
C VAL A 57 -37.52 -7.26 6.39
N LEU A 58 -36.54 -7.16 5.50
CA LEU A 58 -35.19 -7.66 5.74
C LEU A 58 -34.25 -6.46 5.92
N VAL A 59 -33.49 -6.45 7.01
CA VAL A 59 -32.54 -5.40 7.33
C VAL A 59 -31.15 -6.02 7.46
N THR A 60 -30.19 -5.47 6.72
CA THR A 60 -28.79 -5.87 6.85
C THR A 60 -27.93 -4.63 7.07
N ASN A 61 -27.14 -4.64 8.12
CA ASN A 61 -26.33 -3.49 8.50
C ASN A 61 -24.94 -3.93 8.98
N MET A 62 -23.92 -3.11 8.75
CA MET A 62 -22.56 -3.37 9.19
C MET A 62 -21.95 -2.10 9.78
N GLY A 63 -21.25 -2.26 10.91
CA GLY A 63 -20.50 -1.17 11.55
C GLY A 63 -21.33 -0.17 12.34
N VAL A 64 -22.67 -0.35 12.42
CA VAL A 64 -23.58 0.46 13.25
C VAL A 64 -24.39 -0.50 14.09
N GLY A 65 -24.25 -0.43 15.40
CA GLY A 65 -24.94 -1.33 16.34
C GLY A 65 -26.45 -1.10 16.43
N LEU A 66 -27.15 -2.06 17.02
CA LEU A 66 -28.59 -1.98 17.29
C LEU A 66 -28.95 -0.80 18.21
N ASP A 67 -28.02 -0.31 19.00
CA ASP A 67 -28.14 0.87 19.86
C ASP A 67 -28.11 2.21 19.11
N SER A 68 -27.90 2.19 17.79
CA SER A 68 -28.01 3.39 16.99
C SER A 68 -29.47 3.92 16.96
N PRO A 69 -29.70 5.25 17.06
CA PRO A 69 -31.03 5.81 17.15
C PRO A 69 -31.98 5.39 16.02
N PHE A 70 -31.45 5.17 14.81
CA PHE A 70 -32.21 4.72 13.65
C PHE A 70 -32.63 3.25 13.79
N LEU A 71 -31.68 2.37 14.08
CA LEU A 71 -31.97 0.92 14.19
C LEU A 71 -32.83 0.62 15.40
N GLU A 72 -32.62 1.27 16.54
CA GLU A 72 -33.46 1.15 17.72
C GLU A 72 -34.92 1.60 17.46
N ARG A 73 -35.09 2.68 16.70
CA ARG A 73 -36.42 3.15 16.27
C ARG A 73 -37.05 2.16 15.30
N LEU A 74 -36.28 1.66 14.33
CA LEU A 74 -36.74 0.70 13.34
C LEU A 74 -37.17 -0.61 14.00
N GLU A 75 -36.40 -1.15 14.92
CA GLU A 75 -36.72 -2.36 15.68
C GLU A 75 -38.04 -2.19 16.46
N ARG A 76 -38.15 -1.12 17.25
CA ARG A 76 -39.37 -0.82 18.02
C ARG A 76 -40.59 -0.70 17.11
N TRP A 77 -40.46 -0.05 15.97
CA TRP A 77 -41.52 0.12 14.99
C TRP A 77 -41.91 -1.20 14.37
N LEU A 78 -40.95 -2.02 13.92
CA LEU A 78 -41.20 -3.35 13.35
C LEU A 78 -41.86 -4.28 14.38
N TYR A 79 -41.38 -4.28 15.61
CA TYR A 79 -41.97 -5.06 16.70
C TYR A 79 -43.44 -4.69 16.93
N ALA A 80 -43.78 -3.44 16.86
CA ALA A 80 -45.16 -2.95 17.12
C ALA A 80 -46.10 -3.15 15.92
N HIS A 81 -45.62 -3.08 14.68
CA HIS A 81 -46.47 -2.93 13.50
C HIS A 81 -46.30 -4.02 12.45
N HIS A 82 -45.17 -4.78 12.48
CA HIS A 82 -44.85 -5.69 11.40
C HIS A 82 -44.90 -7.16 11.83
N PRO A 83 -45.64 -8.03 11.10
CA PRO A 83 -45.77 -9.41 11.47
C PRO A 83 -44.55 -10.27 11.15
N LYS A 84 -43.75 -9.94 10.11
CA LYS A 84 -42.60 -10.72 9.65
C LYS A 84 -41.41 -9.82 9.36
N TYR A 85 -40.30 -10.00 10.10
CA TYR A 85 -39.05 -9.27 9.85
C TYR A 85 -37.80 -10.06 10.28
N TRP A 86 -36.68 -9.71 9.69
CA TRP A 86 -35.33 -10.15 10.04
C TRP A 86 -34.35 -8.96 10.00
N ILE A 87 -33.64 -8.74 11.09
CA ILE A 87 -32.60 -7.73 11.23
C ILE A 87 -31.29 -8.45 11.51
N ASP A 88 -30.31 -8.26 10.67
CA ASP A 88 -28.96 -8.81 10.80
C ASP A 88 -27.95 -7.64 10.86
N VAL A 89 -27.39 -7.42 12.04
CA VAL A 89 -26.39 -6.39 12.30
C VAL A 89 -25.05 -7.06 12.50
N VAL A 90 -24.10 -6.76 11.65
CA VAL A 90 -22.75 -7.28 11.71
C VAL A 90 -21.82 -6.21 12.29
N GLU A 91 -21.29 -6.46 13.47
CA GLU A 91 -20.25 -5.66 14.10
C GLU A 91 -18.91 -6.42 14.09
N PRO A 92 -17.75 -5.73 14.22
CA PRO A 92 -16.44 -6.39 14.19
C PRO A 92 -16.25 -7.50 15.24
N LYS A 93 -16.94 -7.38 16.39
CA LYS A 93 -16.83 -8.33 17.51
C LYS A 93 -18.09 -9.11 17.81
N LYS A 94 -19.21 -8.74 17.22
CA LYS A 94 -20.53 -9.29 17.56
C LYS A 94 -21.47 -9.23 16.35
N THR A 95 -22.29 -10.25 16.19
CA THR A 95 -23.40 -10.26 15.23
C THR A 95 -24.69 -10.41 16.00
N ASP A 96 -25.56 -9.39 15.95
CA ASP A 96 -26.88 -9.41 16.55
C ASP A 96 -27.93 -9.69 15.46
N ILE A 97 -28.73 -10.74 15.66
CA ILE A 97 -29.80 -11.13 14.75
C ILE A 97 -31.12 -11.12 15.52
N LEU A 98 -32.03 -10.27 15.06
CA LEU A 98 -33.40 -10.19 15.58
C LEU A 98 -34.38 -10.59 14.48
N TYR A 99 -35.36 -11.41 14.82
CA TYR A 99 -36.36 -11.89 13.85
C TYR A 99 -37.71 -12.18 14.50
N ARG A 100 -38.74 -12.13 13.68
CA ARG A 100 -40.14 -12.45 14.08
C ARG A 100 -40.87 -13.17 12.96
N ASN A 101 -41.62 -14.23 13.34
CA ASN A 101 -42.38 -15.07 12.43
C ASN A 101 -41.55 -15.69 11.28
N ILE A 102 -40.30 -15.99 11.60
CA ILE A 102 -39.36 -16.76 10.81
C ILE A 102 -38.82 -17.82 11.75
N ASP A 103 -38.92 -19.11 11.42
CA ASP A 103 -38.35 -20.14 12.29
C ASP A 103 -36.82 -20.17 12.19
N GLU A 104 -36.18 -20.82 13.16
CA GLU A 104 -34.73 -20.83 13.28
C GLU A 104 -34.03 -21.47 12.05
N ASN A 105 -34.62 -22.49 11.44
CA ASN A 105 -34.02 -23.12 10.28
C ASN A 105 -34.18 -22.25 9.03
N GLN A 106 -35.33 -21.59 8.85
CA GLN A 106 -35.56 -20.60 7.80
C GLN A 106 -34.57 -19.45 7.95
N ARG A 107 -34.40 -18.94 9.17
CA ARG A 107 -33.43 -17.89 9.47
C ARG A 107 -31.99 -18.27 9.07
N ARG A 108 -31.57 -19.50 9.44
CA ARG A 108 -30.24 -20.01 9.10
C ARG A 108 -30.02 -20.11 7.59
N LEU A 109 -31.05 -20.56 6.85
CA LEU A 109 -30.93 -20.69 5.41
C LEU A 109 -30.93 -19.31 4.72
N LEU A 110 -31.75 -18.36 5.17
CA LEU A 110 -31.73 -16.98 4.69
C LEU A 110 -30.35 -16.32 4.97
N GLU A 111 -29.78 -16.56 6.16
CA GLU A 111 -28.42 -16.12 6.50
C GLU A 111 -27.39 -16.76 5.56
N SER A 112 -27.52 -18.04 5.27
CA SER A 112 -26.61 -18.76 4.37
C SER A 112 -26.66 -18.19 2.95
N TYR A 113 -27.84 -17.95 2.36
CA TYR A 113 -27.96 -17.32 1.06
C TYR A 113 -27.24 -15.96 1.01
N ARG A 114 -27.51 -15.12 2.01
CA ARG A 114 -26.91 -13.79 2.10
C ARG A 114 -25.38 -13.85 2.23
N ARG A 115 -24.87 -14.74 3.08
CA ARG A 115 -23.43 -14.84 3.35
C ARG A 115 -22.65 -15.54 2.25
N THR A 116 -23.25 -16.53 1.59
CA THR A 116 -22.64 -17.16 0.42
C THR A 116 -22.49 -16.17 -0.72
N SER A 117 -23.35 -15.15 -0.76
CA SER A 117 -23.41 -14.14 -1.82
C SER A 117 -23.80 -14.74 -3.18
N GLY A 118 -23.68 -13.97 -4.26
CA GLY A 118 -24.07 -14.40 -5.60
C GLY A 118 -25.54 -14.10 -5.93
N VAL A 119 -25.78 -13.74 -7.19
CA VAL A 119 -27.07 -13.22 -7.65
C VAL A 119 -28.21 -14.23 -7.44
N MET A 120 -27.97 -15.52 -7.74
CA MET A 120 -28.97 -16.58 -7.55
C MET A 120 -29.29 -16.84 -6.07
N ASN A 121 -28.30 -16.75 -5.18
CA ASN A 121 -28.55 -16.86 -3.75
C ASN A 121 -29.39 -15.68 -3.23
N TYR A 122 -29.28 -14.50 -3.84
CA TYR A 122 -30.15 -13.37 -3.53
C TYR A 122 -31.57 -13.53 -4.13
N VAL A 123 -31.74 -14.20 -5.27
CA VAL A 123 -33.06 -14.64 -5.76
C VAL A 123 -33.71 -15.59 -4.73
N ARG A 124 -32.95 -16.57 -4.21
CA ARG A 124 -33.43 -17.49 -3.16
C ARG A 124 -33.72 -16.78 -1.86
N LEU A 125 -32.89 -15.80 -1.46
CA LEU A 125 -33.14 -14.95 -0.28
C LEU A 125 -34.48 -14.22 -0.39
N ILE A 126 -34.76 -13.58 -1.53
CA ILE A 126 -36.01 -12.88 -1.79
C ILE A 126 -37.19 -13.85 -1.74
N ASN A 127 -37.12 -14.96 -2.47
CA ASN A 127 -38.20 -15.93 -2.55
C ASN A 127 -38.44 -16.66 -1.21
N GLY A 128 -37.37 -16.97 -0.48
CA GLY A 128 -37.42 -17.51 0.86
C GLY A 128 -38.11 -16.56 1.86
N ALA A 129 -37.88 -15.26 1.73
CA ALA A 129 -38.54 -14.27 2.56
C ALA A 129 -40.08 -14.29 2.38
N PHE A 130 -40.57 -14.54 1.17
CA PHE A 130 -42.00 -14.68 0.86
C PHE A 130 -42.56 -16.07 1.15
N SER A 131 -41.70 -17.08 1.21
CA SER A 131 -42.15 -18.47 1.22
C SER A 131 -43.00 -18.83 2.44
N THR A 132 -44.09 -19.57 2.17
CA THR A 132 -44.93 -20.28 3.16
C THR A 132 -44.71 -21.79 3.12
N LYS A 133 -43.82 -22.27 2.23
CA LYS A 133 -43.49 -23.68 2.08
C LYS A 133 -42.65 -24.19 3.24
N PRO A 134 -42.75 -25.48 3.57
CA PRO A 134 -41.83 -26.13 4.50
C PRO A 134 -40.37 -25.94 4.04
N ILE A 135 -39.43 -25.79 4.98
CA ILE A 135 -38.03 -25.57 4.66
C ILE A 135 -37.42 -26.72 3.85
N SER A 136 -37.92 -27.92 3.99
CA SER A 136 -37.51 -29.10 3.20
C SER A 136 -37.71 -28.94 1.69
N GLU A 137 -38.50 -27.96 1.27
CA GLU A 137 -38.73 -27.63 -0.14
C GLU A 137 -37.89 -26.43 -0.63
N TRP A 138 -37.08 -25.85 0.24
CA TRP A 138 -36.18 -24.74 -0.13
C TRP A 138 -34.89 -25.31 -0.73
N GLU A 139 -34.35 -24.61 -1.71
CA GLU A 139 -33.10 -24.99 -2.32
C GLU A 139 -31.92 -24.63 -1.39
N GLU A 140 -30.89 -25.46 -1.40
CA GLU A 140 -29.60 -25.09 -0.75
C GLU A 140 -28.93 -23.93 -1.48
N PRO A 141 -28.08 -23.17 -0.81
CA PRO A 141 -27.28 -22.12 -1.47
C PRO A 141 -26.42 -22.71 -2.60
N ASP A 142 -26.30 -21.96 -3.71
CA ASP A 142 -25.30 -22.30 -4.71
C ASP A 142 -23.91 -22.31 -4.07
N HIS A 143 -23.15 -23.35 -4.37
CA HIS A 143 -21.77 -23.42 -3.92
C HIS A 143 -20.93 -22.40 -4.72
N ILE A 144 -20.41 -21.41 -4.02
CA ILE A 144 -19.42 -20.47 -4.54
C ILE A 144 -18.18 -20.61 -3.65
N PRO A 145 -17.01 -21.01 -4.17
CA PRO A 145 -15.81 -21.20 -3.36
C PRO A 145 -15.49 -19.99 -2.49
N TRP A 146 -15.11 -20.23 -1.23
CA TRP A 146 -14.72 -19.18 -0.31
C TRP A 146 -13.36 -18.57 -0.64
N GLN A 147 -12.52 -19.36 -1.31
CA GLN A 147 -11.22 -18.96 -1.86
C GLN A 147 -11.02 -19.62 -3.22
N ALA A 148 -10.33 -18.94 -4.12
CA ALA A 148 -9.86 -19.50 -5.38
C ALA A 148 -8.78 -18.63 -5.99
N ILE A 149 -8.04 -19.16 -6.94
CA ILE A 149 -7.12 -18.42 -7.80
C ILE A 149 -7.88 -18.05 -9.08
N MET A 150 -7.83 -16.77 -9.45
CA MET A 150 -8.47 -16.25 -10.66
C MET A 150 -7.47 -16.29 -11.82
N GLY A 151 -7.86 -16.90 -12.92
CA GLY A 151 -7.12 -16.88 -14.17
C GLY A 151 -7.38 -15.62 -14.99
N ARG A 152 -6.72 -15.56 -16.15
CA ARG A 152 -6.72 -14.41 -17.08
C ARG A 152 -8.12 -13.92 -17.46
N ASP A 153 -9.01 -14.85 -17.81
CA ASP A 153 -10.36 -14.55 -18.27
C ASP A 153 -11.40 -14.45 -17.13
N GLY A 154 -10.95 -14.46 -15.87
CA GLY A 154 -11.83 -14.45 -14.72
C GLY A 154 -12.35 -15.84 -14.31
N ASN A 155 -11.96 -16.91 -14.99
CA ASN A 155 -12.17 -18.28 -14.54
C ASN A 155 -11.47 -18.51 -13.21
N ILE A 156 -11.91 -19.49 -12.44
CA ILE A 156 -11.32 -19.79 -11.14
C ILE A 156 -10.78 -21.20 -11.07
N TYR A 157 -9.73 -21.35 -10.29
CA TYR A 157 -9.06 -22.59 -9.94
C TYR A 157 -9.10 -22.75 -8.43
N GLU A 158 -9.50 -23.90 -7.93
CA GLU A 158 -9.62 -24.14 -6.50
C GLU A 158 -8.30 -24.47 -5.82
N THR A 159 -7.29 -24.87 -6.61
CA THR A 159 -5.93 -25.18 -6.12
C THR A 159 -4.85 -24.52 -6.97
N TYR A 160 -3.67 -24.35 -6.37
CA TYR A 160 -2.49 -23.84 -7.06
C TYR A 160 -2.05 -24.72 -8.23
N ASP A 161 -2.11 -26.05 -8.05
CA ASP A 161 -1.69 -26.98 -9.10
C ASP A 161 -2.61 -26.91 -10.33
N GLU A 162 -3.94 -26.81 -10.13
CA GLU A 162 -4.88 -26.61 -11.24
C GLU A 162 -4.58 -25.33 -12.03
N PHE A 163 -4.28 -24.23 -11.34
CA PHE A 163 -3.90 -22.97 -11.98
C PHE A 163 -2.58 -23.12 -12.76
N MET A 164 -1.57 -23.73 -12.15
CA MET A 164 -0.26 -23.92 -12.77
C MET A 164 -0.31 -24.81 -14.00
N ASP A 165 -1.14 -25.85 -13.98
CA ASP A 165 -1.32 -26.75 -15.13
C ASP A 165 -2.09 -26.11 -16.28
N ALA A 166 -2.99 -25.15 -15.98
CA ALA A 166 -3.82 -24.48 -16.98
C ALA A 166 -3.17 -23.21 -17.57
N GLU A 167 -2.57 -22.37 -16.73
CA GLU A 167 -2.11 -21.02 -17.11
C GLU A 167 -0.68 -20.69 -16.64
N GLY A 168 -0.14 -21.44 -15.69
CA GLY A 168 1.15 -21.16 -15.08
C GLY A 168 2.35 -21.63 -15.92
N ASN A 169 3.52 -21.10 -15.58
CA ASN A 169 4.81 -21.58 -16.08
C ASN A 169 5.70 -21.94 -14.88
N ARG A 170 6.01 -23.23 -14.72
CA ARG A 170 6.74 -23.72 -13.55
C ARG A 170 8.21 -23.25 -13.46
N ASP A 171 8.74 -22.68 -14.55
CA ASP A 171 10.09 -22.11 -14.60
C ASP A 171 10.11 -20.62 -14.20
N TRP A 172 8.95 -20.00 -14.06
CA TRP A 172 8.85 -18.59 -13.71
C TRP A 172 8.65 -18.37 -12.21
N PRO A 173 9.24 -17.34 -11.62
CA PRO A 173 8.89 -16.90 -10.28
C PRO A 173 7.45 -16.40 -10.24
N SER A 174 6.90 -16.23 -9.04
CA SER A 174 5.49 -15.89 -8.87
C SER A 174 5.31 -14.64 -8.02
N ILE A 175 4.35 -13.80 -8.40
CA ILE A 175 3.85 -12.67 -7.63
C ILE A 175 2.38 -12.91 -7.34
N ALA A 176 2.02 -12.91 -6.05
CA ALA A 176 0.64 -13.09 -5.63
C ALA A 176 -0.10 -11.75 -5.50
N VAL A 177 -1.41 -11.75 -5.76
CA VAL A 177 -2.32 -10.62 -5.53
C VAL A 177 -3.51 -11.11 -4.75
N TYR A 178 -3.78 -10.47 -3.60
CA TYR A 178 -4.94 -10.77 -2.77
C TYR A 178 -6.02 -9.70 -2.91
N PHE A 179 -7.26 -10.11 -3.18
CA PHE A 179 -8.40 -9.22 -3.37
C PHE A 179 -9.70 -9.76 -2.76
N TYR A 180 -10.77 -8.95 -2.74
CA TYR A 180 -12.05 -9.37 -2.16
C TYR A 180 -12.84 -10.31 -3.07
N ARG A 181 -13.31 -11.44 -2.52
CA ARG A 181 -14.16 -12.41 -3.18
C ARG A 181 -15.41 -11.79 -3.84
N ASP A 182 -16.04 -10.81 -3.18
CA ASP A 182 -17.24 -10.15 -3.71
C ASP A 182 -16.99 -9.37 -5.00
N GLU A 183 -15.76 -8.96 -5.29
CA GLU A 183 -15.42 -8.30 -6.56
C GLU A 183 -15.49 -9.30 -7.71
N TRP A 184 -14.96 -10.52 -7.52
CA TRP A 184 -15.08 -11.59 -8.50
C TRP A 184 -16.53 -12.01 -8.72
N ILE A 185 -17.33 -12.25 -7.66
CA ILE A 185 -18.73 -12.64 -7.76
C ILE A 185 -19.54 -11.59 -8.52
N MET A 186 -19.22 -10.31 -8.36
CA MET A 186 -19.91 -9.21 -9.04
C MET A 186 -19.42 -8.97 -10.47
N GLY A 187 -18.33 -9.62 -10.88
CA GLY A 187 -17.68 -9.37 -12.17
C GLY A 187 -16.90 -8.05 -12.22
N ASP A 188 -16.59 -7.46 -11.06
CA ASP A 188 -15.79 -6.22 -10.92
C ASP A 188 -14.30 -6.60 -10.79
N ILE A 189 -13.75 -7.17 -11.87
CA ILE A 189 -12.40 -7.76 -11.90
C ILE A 189 -11.42 -7.00 -12.82
N TYR A 190 -11.72 -5.77 -13.18
CA TYR A 190 -10.97 -5.00 -14.17
C TYR A 190 -9.51 -4.75 -13.77
N TYR A 191 -9.27 -4.35 -12.52
CA TYR A 191 -7.91 -4.08 -12.07
C TYR A 191 -7.13 -5.36 -11.76
N GLN A 192 -7.82 -6.42 -11.37
CA GLN A 192 -7.21 -7.74 -11.18
C GLN A 192 -6.70 -8.30 -12.51
N GLN A 193 -7.49 -8.19 -13.57
CA GLN A 193 -7.06 -8.57 -14.92
C GLN A 193 -5.89 -7.70 -15.39
N ALA A 194 -5.91 -6.40 -15.11
CA ALA A 194 -4.80 -5.52 -15.44
C ALA A 194 -3.51 -5.86 -14.68
N LEU A 195 -3.61 -6.25 -13.39
CA LEU A 195 -2.48 -6.77 -12.61
C LEU A 195 -1.98 -8.10 -13.18
N PHE A 196 -2.89 -9.01 -13.56
CA PHE A 196 -2.54 -10.27 -14.18
C PHE A 196 -1.68 -10.05 -15.43
N GLU A 197 -2.17 -9.22 -16.37
CA GLU A 197 -1.47 -8.96 -17.63
C GLU A 197 -0.12 -8.29 -17.40
N GLU A 198 -0.04 -7.33 -16.48
CA GLU A 198 1.22 -6.63 -16.21
C GLU A 198 2.26 -7.55 -15.57
N ILE A 199 1.88 -8.42 -14.62
CA ILE A 199 2.77 -9.40 -13.99
C ILE A 199 3.23 -10.42 -15.05
N TYR A 200 2.30 -10.98 -15.83
CA TYR A 200 2.58 -12.00 -16.85
C TYR A 200 3.53 -11.49 -17.95
N LYS A 201 3.35 -10.25 -18.39
CA LYS A 201 4.19 -9.57 -19.38
C LYS A 201 5.67 -9.55 -19.00
N HIS A 202 5.98 -9.57 -17.71
CA HIS A 202 7.35 -9.54 -17.20
C HIS A 202 7.94 -10.92 -16.88
N GLY A 203 7.28 -12.00 -17.27
CA GLY A 203 7.79 -13.37 -17.05
C GLY A 203 7.61 -13.86 -15.62
N TYR A 204 6.54 -13.44 -14.95
CA TYR A 204 6.14 -13.92 -13.63
C TYR A 204 4.77 -14.60 -13.70
N ASN A 205 4.56 -15.61 -12.86
CA ASN A 205 3.22 -16.18 -12.67
C ASN A 205 2.35 -15.21 -11.83
N PRO A 206 1.21 -14.75 -12.36
CA PRO A 206 0.29 -13.90 -11.62
C PRO A 206 -0.69 -14.75 -10.80
N ILE A 207 -0.40 -14.97 -9.53
CA ILE A 207 -1.28 -15.72 -8.63
C ILE A 207 -2.32 -14.78 -8.04
N ILE A 208 -3.37 -14.49 -8.81
CA ILE A 208 -4.45 -13.58 -8.40
C ILE A 208 -5.48 -14.38 -7.61
N PHE A 209 -5.54 -14.24 -6.30
CA PHE A 209 -6.43 -15.04 -5.48
C PHE A 209 -7.31 -14.21 -4.57
N TYR A 210 -8.49 -14.74 -4.28
CA TYR A 210 -9.42 -14.13 -3.35
C TYR A 210 -9.70 -15.01 -2.14
N GLY A 211 -10.12 -14.38 -1.06
CA GLY A 211 -10.67 -15.01 0.12
C GLY A 211 -11.77 -14.15 0.73
N GLN A 212 -12.43 -14.69 1.73
CA GLN A 212 -13.39 -13.93 2.49
C GLN A 212 -12.70 -13.13 3.58
N TYR A 213 -13.08 -11.86 3.69
CA TYR A 213 -12.56 -10.97 4.72
C TYR A 213 -13.22 -11.26 6.07
N GLY A 214 -12.66 -12.02 6.91
CA GLY A 214 -13.21 -12.41 8.20
C GLY A 214 -13.88 -13.77 8.21
N SER A 215 -13.56 -14.57 9.21
CA SER A 215 -14.09 -15.91 9.38
C SER A 215 -15.49 -15.90 9.99
N ASN A 216 -16.31 -16.86 9.56
CA ASN A 216 -17.57 -17.18 10.23
C ASN A 216 -17.77 -18.70 10.26
N PRO A 217 -17.31 -19.37 11.34
CA PRO A 217 -17.44 -20.83 11.44
C PRO A 217 -18.86 -21.36 11.39
N ARG A 218 -19.87 -20.51 11.74
CA ARG A 218 -21.30 -20.94 11.72
C ARG A 218 -21.82 -21.24 10.33
N VAL A 219 -21.24 -20.62 9.31
CA VAL A 219 -21.60 -20.82 7.90
C VAL A 219 -20.43 -21.34 7.07
N GLY A 220 -19.41 -21.88 7.73
CA GLY A 220 -18.26 -22.51 7.07
C GLY A 220 -17.28 -21.55 6.40
N ILE A 221 -17.31 -20.23 6.71
CA ILE A 221 -16.36 -19.27 6.14
C ILE A 221 -15.00 -19.44 6.81
N PRO A 222 -13.95 -19.83 6.07
CA PRO A 222 -12.60 -19.96 6.60
C PRO A 222 -11.99 -18.60 6.89
N ASN A 223 -10.98 -18.54 7.77
CA ASN A 223 -10.13 -17.37 7.88
C ASN A 223 -9.10 -17.36 6.71
N MET A 224 -8.42 -16.24 6.53
CA MET A 224 -7.44 -16.09 5.44
C MET A 224 -6.32 -17.14 5.51
N LYS A 225 -5.84 -17.48 6.72
CA LYS A 225 -4.85 -18.54 6.92
C LYS A 225 -5.31 -19.89 6.36
N LEU A 226 -6.52 -20.32 6.70
CA LEU A 226 -7.09 -21.58 6.20
C LEU A 226 -7.28 -21.53 4.69
N SER A 227 -7.72 -20.37 4.15
CA SER A 227 -7.84 -20.18 2.70
C SER A 227 -6.49 -20.30 2.00
N MET A 228 -5.44 -19.66 2.51
CA MET A 228 -4.10 -19.76 1.94
C MET A 228 -3.52 -21.19 2.05
N ASN A 229 -3.72 -21.84 3.19
CA ASN A 229 -3.29 -23.23 3.37
C ASN A 229 -4.03 -24.20 2.44
N TYR A 230 -5.29 -23.93 2.14
CA TYR A 230 -6.07 -24.72 1.19
C TYR A 230 -5.56 -24.54 -0.24
N LEU A 231 -5.28 -23.29 -0.64
CA LEU A 231 -4.80 -22.98 -1.99
C LEU A 231 -3.36 -23.43 -2.25
N PHE A 232 -2.47 -23.21 -1.28
CA PHE A 232 -1.02 -23.28 -1.48
C PHE A 232 -0.32 -24.37 -0.65
N GLY A 233 -1.03 -25.06 0.25
CA GLY A 233 -0.39 -25.96 1.22
C GLY A 233 0.10 -25.21 2.47
N LYS A 234 0.82 -25.96 3.35
CA LYS A 234 1.17 -25.46 4.69
C LYS A 234 2.63 -25.04 4.86
N ASP A 235 3.51 -25.54 4.00
CA ASP A 235 4.94 -25.48 4.27
C ASP A 235 5.60 -24.22 3.69
N VAL A 236 5.39 -23.94 2.42
CA VAL A 236 5.96 -22.77 1.73
C VAL A 236 4.94 -22.22 0.73
N PHE A 237 4.72 -20.91 0.76
CA PHE A 237 3.88 -20.27 -0.24
C PHE A 237 4.63 -20.15 -1.58
N PRO A 238 3.99 -20.45 -2.71
CA PRO A 238 4.64 -20.52 -4.01
C PRO A 238 4.79 -19.16 -4.68
N PHE A 239 5.10 -18.10 -3.92
CA PHE A 239 5.28 -16.75 -4.43
C PHE A 239 6.29 -15.95 -3.60
N ASP A 240 6.99 -15.04 -4.26
CA ASP A 240 8.05 -14.23 -3.65
C ASP A 240 7.50 -12.98 -2.95
N VAL A 241 6.44 -12.38 -3.49
CA VAL A 241 5.84 -11.12 -3.04
C VAL A 241 4.33 -11.23 -3.09
N LEU A 242 3.67 -10.63 -2.10
CA LEU A 242 2.22 -10.47 -2.05
C LEU A 242 1.83 -9.01 -2.28
N ILE A 243 1.07 -8.73 -3.33
CA ILE A 243 0.38 -7.45 -3.50
C ILE A 243 -0.99 -7.57 -2.83
N ASN A 244 -1.20 -6.81 -1.76
CA ASN A 244 -2.49 -6.77 -1.07
C ASN A 244 -3.33 -5.60 -1.58
N THR A 245 -4.52 -5.88 -2.11
CA THR A 245 -5.46 -4.84 -2.54
C THR A 245 -6.65 -4.67 -1.61
N CYS A 246 -6.72 -5.48 -0.56
CA CYS A 246 -7.74 -5.38 0.48
C CYS A 246 -7.45 -4.23 1.45
N LYS A 247 -8.52 -3.71 2.02
CA LYS A 247 -8.50 -2.69 3.07
C LYS A 247 -8.40 -3.37 4.44
N PHE A 248 -8.08 -2.61 5.46
CA PHE A 248 -7.89 -3.06 6.84
C PHE A 248 -6.60 -3.89 7.07
N SER A 249 -6.26 -4.07 8.33
CA SER A 249 -5.12 -4.88 8.75
C SER A 249 -5.45 -6.38 8.74
N PHE A 250 -4.50 -7.21 8.33
CA PHE A 250 -4.60 -8.67 8.48
C PHE A 250 -4.76 -9.10 9.94
N GLN A 251 -4.25 -8.33 10.90
CA GLN A 251 -4.41 -8.60 12.32
C GLN A 251 -5.87 -8.54 12.76
N SER A 252 -6.69 -7.69 12.12
CA SER A 252 -8.14 -7.65 12.38
C SER A 252 -8.87 -8.89 11.91
N LEU A 253 -8.23 -9.69 11.03
CA LEU A 253 -8.73 -10.96 10.48
C LEU A 253 -8.24 -12.20 11.25
N GLY A 254 -7.31 -12.01 12.16
CA GLY A 254 -6.65 -13.06 12.94
C GLY A 254 -5.13 -12.97 12.82
N ALA A 255 -4.45 -12.74 13.93
CA ALA A 255 -3.00 -12.53 14.01
C ALA A 255 -2.16 -13.66 13.38
N GLN A 256 -2.72 -14.87 13.25
CA GLN A 256 -2.01 -16.03 12.72
C GLN A 256 -1.61 -15.90 11.24
N THR A 257 -2.39 -15.19 10.42
CA THR A 257 -2.06 -15.01 8.99
C THR A 257 -0.78 -14.19 8.81
N LEU A 258 -0.66 -13.10 9.58
CA LEU A 258 0.54 -12.25 9.52
C LEU A 258 1.79 -12.99 9.98
N GLU A 259 1.69 -13.78 11.05
CA GLU A 259 2.82 -14.59 11.55
C GLU A 259 3.28 -15.62 10.51
N GLU A 260 2.37 -16.21 9.75
CA GLU A 260 2.76 -17.13 8.67
C GLU A 260 3.42 -16.42 7.49
N LEU A 261 2.93 -15.26 7.09
CA LEU A 261 3.58 -14.45 6.05
C LEU A 261 4.99 -14.00 6.48
N LYS A 262 5.19 -13.68 7.76
CA LYS A 262 6.51 -13.39 8.31
C LYS A 262 7.45 -14.61 8.26
N LEU A 263 6.95 -15.79 8.61
CA LEU A 263 7.75 -17.03 8.54
C LEU A 263 8.14 -17.38 7.10
N GLN A 264 7.36 -17.00 6.10
CA GLN A 264 7.66 -17.19 4.68
C GLN A 264 8.63 -16.13 4.14
N ASP A 265 9.01 -15.12 4.95
CA ASP A 265 9.83 -13.98 4.52
C ASP A 265 9.27 -13.34 3.22
N CYS A 266 7.96 -13.10 3.21
CA CYS A 266 7.23 -12.61 2.05
C CYS A 266 6.95 -11.10 2.20
N PRO A 267 7.61 -10.22 1.41
CA PRO A 267 7.26 -8.82 1.36
C PRO A 267 5.79 -8.62 0.94
N ILE A 268 5.09 -7.75 1.66
CA ILE A 268 3.70 -7.39 1.35
C ILE A 268 3.69 -5.96 0.82
N ILE A 269 3.23 -5.77 -0.41
CA ILE A 269 3.08 -4.45 -1.03
C ILE A 269 1.60 -4.08 -1.04
N GLN A 270 1.25 -2.94 -0.45
CA GLN A 270 -0.13 -2.47 -0.41
C GLN A 270 -0.50 -1.71 -1.69
N GLY A 271 -1.39 -2.29 -2.49
CA GLY A 271 -2.04 -1.64 -3.63
C GLY A 271 -3.36 -1.00 -3.20
N TYR A 272 -3.54 0.31 -3.46
CA TYR A 272 -4.74 1.01 -2.99
C TYR A 272 -5.88 0.93 -4.00
N THR A 273 -7.03 0.46 -3.55
CA THR A 273 -8.31 0.69 -4.22
C THR A 273 -9.00 1.86 -3.51
N ILE A 274 -9.22 2.98 -4.19
CA ILE A 274 -9.69 4.22 -3.57
C ILE A 274 -11.12 4.58 -3.96
N TYR A 275 -11.80 5.33 -3.08
CA TYR A 275 -13.22 5.69 -3.23
C TYR A 275 -13.47 6.94 -4.08
N MET A 276 -12.50 7.38 -4.86
CA MET A 276 -12.65 8.51 -5.77
C MET A 276 -12.29 8.08 -7.19
N ASP A 277 -12.80 8.80 -8.18
CA ASP A 277 -12.47 8.58 -9.59
C ASP A 277 -11.04 9.06 -9.92
N GLU A 278 -10.51 8.57 -11.03
CA GLU A 278 -9.13 8.83 -11.44
C GLU A 278 -8.87 10.32 -11.70
N ALA A 279 -9.83 11.05 -12.28
CA ALA A 279 -9.65 12.48 -12.58
C ALA A 279 -9.60 13.32 -11.31
N SER A 280 -10.46 13.01 -10.33
CA SER A 280 -10.43 13.63 -9.01
C SER A 280 -9.14 13.32 -8.27
N TRP A 281 -8.70 12.05 -8.27
CA TRP A 281 -7.41 11.66 -7.68
C TRP A 281 -6.23 12.38 -8.35
N ALA A 282 -6.23 12.47 -9.68
CA ALA A 282 -5.13 13.12 -10.40
C ALA A 282 -4.96 14.59 -9.99
N GLN A 283 -6.05 15.30 -9.74
CA GLN A 283 -6.05 16.72 -9.41
C GLN A 283 -5.87 17.03 -7.91
N ASP A 284 -6.21 16.09 -7.02
CA ASP A 284 -6.15 16.32 -5.57
C ASP A 284 -4.70 16.29 -5.04
N PRO A 285 -4.19 17.38 -4.45
CA PRO A 285 -2.84 17.40 -3.87
C PRO A 285 -2.71 16.54 -2.60
N GLN A 286 -3.81 16.23 -1.90
CA GLN A 286 -3.82 15.27 -0.80
C GLN A 286 -3.64 13.83 -1.32
N GLY A 287 -4.11 13.57 -2.53
CA GLY A 287 -4.01 12.32 -3.26
C GLY A 287 -5.17 11.37 -2.97
N VAL A 288 -5.45 11.03 -1.74
CA VAL A 288 -6.52 10.10 -1.36
C VAL A 288 -7.37 10.67 -0.22
N THR A 289 -8.63 10.23 -0.12
CA THR A 289 -9.54 10.73 0.92
C THR A 289 -9.10 10.32 2.32
N PRO A 290 -9.51 11.04 3.39
CA PRO A 290 -9.23 10.61 4.76
C PRO A 290 -9.74 9.19 5.08
N LEU A 291 -10.84 8.77 4.45
CA LEU A 291 -11.37 7.41 4.58
C LEU A 291 -10.43 6.39 3.94
N ASP A 292 -9.89 6.67 2.75
CA ASP A 292 -8.91 5.82 2.08
C ASP A 292 -7.60 5.77 2.87
N VAL A 293 -7.14 6.90 3.43
CA VAL A 293 -5.96 6.92 4.32
C VAL A 293 -6.16 5.98 5.49
N ASN A 294 -7.33 6.01 6.14
CA ASN A 294 -7.60 5.12 7.27
C ASN A 294 -7.64 3.65 6.84
N LEU A 295 -8.44 3.30 5.83
CA LEU A 295 -8.77 1.92 5.50
C LEU A 295 -7.71 1.23 4.62
N SER A 296 -7.18 1.95 3.62
CA SER A 296 -6.28 1.37 2.61
C SER A 296 -4.80 1.57 2.93
N ILE A 297 -4.46 2.48 3.86
CA ILE A 297 -3.08 2.82 4.20
C ILE A 297 -2.78 2.54 5.67
N SER A 298 -3.40 3.30 6.61
CA SER A 298 -3.01 3.27 8.03
C SER A 298 -3.28 1.93 8.71
N GLN A 299 -4.39 1.27 8.39
CA GLN A 299 -4.66 -0.04 8.98
C GLN A 299 -3.73 -1.13 8.43
N PRO A 300 -3.49 -1.26 7.11
CA PRO A 300 -2.46 -2.16 6.60
C PRO A 300 -1.05 -1.86 7.11
N GLU A 301 -0.70 -0.60 7.39
CA GLU A 301 0.60 -0.25 7.98
C GLU A 301 0.89 -0.96 9.31
N LEU A 302 -0.15 -1.36 10.06
CA LEU A 302 0.00 -2.16 11.28
C LEU A 302 0.57 -3.57 11.00
N ASP A 303 0.45 -4.05 9.78
CA ASP A 303 0.97 -5.34 9.33
C ASP A 303 2.41 -5.26 8.81
N GLY A 304 3.03 -4.07 8.83
CA GLY A 304 4.37 -3.85 8.31
C GLY A 304 4.47 -3.82 6.77
N VAL A 305 3.37 -3.55 6.08
CA VAL A 305 3.35 -3.51 4.60
C VAL A 305 4.21 -2.39 4.03
N ILE A 306 4.74 -2.62 2.83
CA ILE A 306 5.39 -1.62 2.00
C ILE A 306 4.31 -0.89 1.19
N GLN A 307 4.33 0.43 1.18
CA GLN A 307 3.33 1.19 0.45
C GLN A 307 3.63 1.15 -1.06
N GLY A 308 2.67 0.63 -1.83
CA GLY A 308 2.79 0.45 -3.28
C GLY A 308 2.28 1.64 -4.07
N GLY A 309 1.02 1.96 -3.93
CA GLY A 309 0.36 3.05 -4.67
C GLY A 309 -1.07 2.72 -5.10
N VAL A 310 -1.72 3.67 -5.77
CA VAL A 310 -3.10 3.51 -6.26
C VAL A 310 -3.12 2.53 -7.43
N VAL A 311 -3.81 1.40 -7.29
CA VAL A 311 -4.00 0.43 -8.38
C VAL A 311 -5.36 0.58 -9.07
N ALA A 312 -6.37 1.06 -8.35
CA ALA A 312 -7.70 1.27 -8.92
C ALA A 312 -8.46 2.42 -8.26
N CYS A 313 -9.24 3.12 -9.07
CA CYS A 313 -10.13 4.20 -8.69
C CYS A 313 -11.59 3.74 -8.83
N GLN A 314 -12.43 4.15 -7.88
CA GLN A 314 -13.85 3.84 -7.91
C GLN A 314 -14.59 4.79 -8.86
N THR A 315 -15.46 4.23 -9.68
CA THR A 315 -16.38 4.98 -10.54
C THR A 315 -17.76 4.33 -10.55
N PHE A 316 -18.68 4.86 -11.34
CA PHE A 316 -19.99 4.27 -11.54
C PHE A 316 -20.09 3.66 -12.93
N ASP A 317 -20.65 2.45 -13.02
CA ASP A 317 -21.05 1.87 -14.29
C ASP A 317 -22.32 2.59 -14.86
N GLU A 318 -22.75 2.19 -16.05
CA GLU A 318 -23.94 2.76 -16.72
C GLU A 318 -25.25 2.59 -15.91
N ARG A 319 -25.27 1.66 -14.96
CA ARG A 319 -26.40 1.37 -14.07
C ARG A 319 -26.32 2.11 -12.72
N GLY A 320 -25.22 2.87 -12.51
CA GLY A 320 -24.95 3.58 -11.26
C GLY A 320 -24.41 2.68 -10.14
N HIS A 321 -23.86 1.51 -10.46
CA HIS A 321 -23.14 0.66 -9.51
C HIS A 321 -21.68 1.05 -9.43
N TYR A 322 -21.09 0.91 -8.24
CA TYR A 322 -19.66 1.13 -8.05
C TYR A 322 -18.85 0.00 -8.69
N VAL A 323 -17.85 0.39 -9.46
CA VAL A 323 -16.83 -0.49 -10.03
C VAL A 323 -15.45 0.13 -9.82
N TYR A 324 -14.43 -0.72 -9.76
CA TYR A 324 -13.04 -0.29 -9.63
C TYR A 324 -12.31 -0.42 -10.97
N LEU A 325 -11.99 0.73 -11.58
CA LEU A 325 -11.22 0.74 -12.83
C LEU A 325 -9.71 0.85 -12.56
N PRO A 326 -8.88 0.13 -13.33
CA PRO A 326 -7.44 0.12 -13.16
C PRO A 326 -6.80 1.46 -13.50
N VAL A 327 -5.88 1.94 -12.68
CA VAL A 327 -4.96 3.03 -13.02
C VAL A 327 -3.70 2.38 -13.61
N LYS A 328 -3.69 2.15 -14.92
CA LYS A 328 -2.71 1.29 -15.61
C LYS A 328 -1.26 1.68 -15.36
N GLU A 329 -0.98 2.98 -15.37
CA GLU A 329 0.37 3.50 -15.13
C GLU A 329 0.83 3.19 -13.69
N ARG A 330 -0.07 3.29 -12.71
CA ARG A 330 0.24 2.96 -11.33
C ARG A 330 0.34 1.46 -11.09
N ILE A 331 -0.47 0.65 -11.76
CA ILE A 331 -0.33 -0.81 -11.76
C ILE A 331 1.06 -1.20 -12.24
N ALA A 332 1.55 -0.63 -13.34
CA ALA A 332 2.90 -0.90 -13.83
C ALA A 332 3.96 -0.55 -12.77
N ALA A 333 3.84 0.59 -12.09
CA ALA A 333 4.77 0.99 -11.03
C ALA A 333 4.76 0.04 -9.82
N VAL A 334 3.57 -0.39 -9.37
CA VAL A 334 3.41 -1.34 -8.25
C VAL A 334 3.99 -2.71 -8.61
N VAL A 335 3.72 -3.20 -9.81
CA VAL A 335 4.26 -4.48 -10.30
C VAL A 335 5.78 -4.43 -10.44
N GLN A 336 6.34 -3.33 -10.99
CA GLN A 336 7.80 -3.17 -11.06
C GLN A 336 8.45 -3.16 -9.67
N ARG A 337 7.82 -2.54 -8.69
CA ARG A 337 8.27 -2.59 -7.29
C ARG A 337 8.26 -4.02 -6.74
N ALA A 338 7.18 -4.77 -6.99
CA ALA A 338 7.10 -6.18 -6.61
C ALA A 338 8.19 -7.04 -7.27
N ILE A 339 8.45 -6.82 -8.56
CA ILE A 339 9.53 -7.50 -9.31
C ILE A 339 10.90 -7.20 -8.70
N LYS A 340 11.19 -5.96 -8.32
CA LYS A 340 12.48 -5.61 -7.70
C LYS A 340 12.66 -6.29 -6.33
N TRP A 341 11.61 -6.37 -5.51
CA TRP A 341 11.65 -7.12 -4.25
C TRP A 341 11.81 -8.63 -4.48
N SER A 342 11.12 -9.21 -5.47
CA SER A 342 11.29 -10.62 -5.84
C SER A 342 12.72 -10.90 -6.29
N LYS A 343 13.30 -10.05 -7.15
CA LYS A 343 14.68 -10.22 -7.63
C LYS A 343 15.71 -10.30 -6.51
N LEU A 344 15.56 -9.50 -5.45
CA LEU A 344 16.44 -9.55 -4.29
C LEU A 344 16.54 -10.97 -3.68
N ARG A 345 15.47 -11.75 -3.74
CA ARG A 345 15.46 -13.13 -3.25
C ARG A 345 16.31 -14.07 -4.10
N HIS A 346 16.38 -13.83 -5.41
CA HIS A 346 17.00 -14.72 -6.38
C HIS A 346 18.43 -14.32 -6.77
N ILE A 347 18.83 -13.06 -6.57
CA ILE A 347 20.20 -12.60 -6.82
C ILE A 347 21.13 -13.19 -5.75
N PRO A 348 22.22 -13.88 -6.13
CA PRO A 348 23.23 -14.33 -5.18
C PRO A 348 23.75 -13.16 -4.32
N VAL A 349 23.93 -13.39 -3.04
CA VAL A 349 24.32 -12.31 -2.09
C VAL A 349 25.56 -11.55 -2.55
N SER A 350 26.56 -12.26 -3.08
CA SER A 350 27.81 -11.69 -3.58
C SER A 350 27.67 -10.84 -4.84
N GLU A 351 26.53 -10.93 -5.54
CA GLU A 351 26.26 -10.19 -6.77
C GLU A 351 25.33 -8.98 -6.55
N ARG A 352 24.70 -8.88 -5.37
CA ARG A 352 23.77 -7.78 -5.05
C ARG A 352 24.49 -6.45 -5.00
N LYS A 353 23.96 -5.48 -5.70
CA LYS A 353 24.43 -4.08 -5.73
C LYS A 353 23.57 -3.21 -4.81
N ILE A 354 24.18 -2.64 -3.79
CA ILE A 354 23.48 -1.84 -2.76
C ILE A 354 24.02 -0.41 -2.74
N ALA A 355 23.15 0.58 -2.83
CA ALA A 355 23.53 1.97 -2.60
C ALA A 355 23.24 2.37 -1.14
N ILE A 356 24.28 2.75 -0.39
CA ILE A 356 24.17 3.26 1.00
C ILE A 356 24.23 4.79 0.92
N ILE A 357 23.10 5.44 1.24
CA ILE A 357 22.92 6.88 1.06
C ILE A 357 22.87 7.54 2.43
N LEU A 358 23.93 8.27 2.78
CA LEU A 358 24.05 9.00 4.03
C LEU A 358 23.28 10.32 3.96
N HIS A 359 22.51 10.64 4.97
CA HIS A 359 21.90 11.97 5.09
C HIS A 359 22.98 13.05 5.13
N ASN A 360 22.77 14.15 4.42
CA ASN A 360 23.69 15.28 4.38
C ASN A 360 22.91 16.59 4.21
N TYR A 361 22.63 17.24 5.34
CA TYR A 361 21.98 18.54 5.31
C TYR A 361 22.39 19.37 6.56
N PRO A 362 22.77 20.62 6.41
CA PRO A 362 23.16 21.32 5.17
C PRO A 362 24.28 20.59 4.38
N PRO A 363 24.47 20.87 3.07
CA PRO A 363 25.40 20.14 2.21
C PRO A 363 26.88 20.54 2.49
N LYS A 364 27.34 20.15 3.66
CA LYS A 364 28.72 20.35 4.18
C LYS A 364 29.26 19.03 4.68
N ASN A 365 30.57 18.82 4.58
CA ASN A 365 31.20 17.59 5.06
C ASN A 365 30.98 17.37 6.57
N SER A 366 30.97 18.44 7.36
CA SER A 366 30.67 18.39 8.81
C SER A 366 29.27 17.88 9.16
N ASN A 367 28.35 17.84 8.19
CA ASN A 367 26.97 17.44 8.42
C ASN A 367 26.64 16.09 7.78
N ILE A 368 27.62 15.36 7.24
CA ILE A 368 27.40 14.02 6.69
C ILE A 368 27.03 13.08 7.83
N GLY A 369 25.92 12.38 7.67
CA GLY A 369 25.42 11.44 8.65
C GLY A 369 24.76 12.09 9.87
N SER A 370 24.50 13.41 9.85
CA SER A 370 23.75 14.06 10.95
C SER A 370 22.41 13.38 11.17
N ALA A 371 22.18 12.84 12.37
CA ALA A 371 20.97 12.12 12.69
C ALA A 371 20.68 12.20 14.19
N ALA A 372 19.52 12.71 14.57
CA ALA A 372 19.10 12.67 15.97
C ALA A 372 18.89 11.22 16.41
N GLY A 373 19.54 10.83 17.51
CA GLY A 373 19.38 9.50 18.09
C GLY A 373 20.00 8.33 17.31
N LEU A 374 20.85 8.60 16.31
CA LEU A 374 21.58 7.59 15.56
C LEU A 374 23.05 8.02 15.43
N ASP A 375 23.97 7.20 15.90
CA ASP A 375 25.37 7.29 15.52
C ASP A 375 25.52 6.72 14.10
N THR A 376 25.39 7.59 13.10
CA THR A 376 25.39 7.18 11.69
C THR A 376 26.73 6.59 11.26
N PRO A 377 27.91 7.21 11.54
CA PRO A 377 29.18 6.64 11.17
C PRO A 377 29.40 5.23 11.74
N GLU A 378 29.16 5.05 13.02
CA GLU A 378 29.31 3.74 13.69
C GLU A 378 28.28 2.72 13.17
N SER A 379 27.04 3.17 12.90
CA SER A 379 26.00 2.30 12.34
C SER A 379 26.34 1.81 10.94
N VAL A 380 26.90 2.68 10.09
CA VAL A 380 27.34 2.30 8.73
C VAL A 380 28.56 1.39 8.79
N LEU A 381 29.53 1.67 9.68
CA LEU A 381 30.68 0.79 9.89
C LEU A 381 30.25 -0.64 10.25
N ARG A 382 29.32 -0.78 11.20
CA ARG A 382 28.76 -2.08 11.58
C ARG A 382 27.96 -2.72 10.44
N LEU A 383 27.22 -1.93 9.68
CA LEU A 383 26.50 -2.41 8.50
C LEU A 383 27.46 -2.97 7.45
N LEU A 384 28.57 -2.30 7.16
CA LEU A 384 29.58 -2.79 6.21
C LEU A 384 30.20 -4.10 6.70
N ALA A 385 30.54 -4.18 7.98
CA ALA A 385 31.10 -5.40 8.57
C ALA A 385 30.10 -6.57 8.48
N GLN A 386 28.83 -6.33 8.81
CA GLN A 386 27.77 -7.35 8.74
C GLN A 386 27.48 -7.77 7.30
N LEU A 387 27.41 -6.85 6.35
CA LEU A 387 27.22 -7.17 4.94
C LEU A 387 28.35 -8.06 4.43
N LYS A 388 29.61 -7.77 4.81
CA LYS A 388 30.77 -8.60 4.45
C LYS A 388 30.67 -10.01 5.06
N GLU A 389 30.27 -10.11 6.32
CA GLU A 389 30.06 -11.40 7.00
C GLU A 389 28.96 -12.24 6.34
N GLU A 390 27.89 -11.60 5.89
CA GLU A 390 26.77 -12.23 5.18
C GLU A 390 27.09 -12.59 3.72
N GLY A 391 28.31 -12.27 3.24
CA GLY A 391 28.80 -12.66 1.92
C GLY A 391 28.55 -11.65 0.79
N TYR A 392 28.15 -10.43 1.11
CA TYR A 392 28.16 -9.34 0.12
C TYR A 392 29.59 -8.99 -0.28
N LEU A 393 29.79 -8.56 -1.52
CA LEU A 393 31.10 -8.12 -1.98
C LEU A 393 31.39 -6.73 -1.42
N VAL A 394 32.22 -6.70 -0.37
CA VAL A 394 32.70 -5.48 0.32
C VAL A 394 34.22 -5.52 0.32
N ASP A 395 34.87 -4.61 -0.40
CA ASP A 395 36.33 -4.57 -0.54
C ASP A 395 36.97 -4.19 0.80
N THR A 396 36.59 -3.05 1.35
CA THR A 396 37.19 -2.48 2.55
C THR A 396 36.14 -2.25 3.64
N VAL A 397 36.43 -2.71 4.86
CA VAL A 397 35.75 -2.30 6.09
C VAL A 397 36.77 -1.50 6.91
N PRO A 398 36.54 -0.20 7.14
CA PRO A 398 37.43 0.63 7.96
C PRO A 398 37.55 0.10 9.41
N ASP A 399 38.62 0.39 10.10
CA ASP A 399 38.83 -0.04 11.49
C ASP A 399 37.97 0.73 12.48
N THR A 400 37.75 2.02 12.21
CA THR A 400 36.95 2.92 13.07
C THR A 400 35.94 3.73 12.27
N SER A 401 34.93 4.28 12.95
CA SER A 401 33.97 5.22 12.35
C SER A 401 34.63 6.52 11.85
N ALA A 402 35.73 6.96 12.46
CA ALA A 402 36.53 8.08 11.97
C ALA A 402 37.21 7.76 10.63
N ASP A 403 37.83 6.58 10.50
CA ASP A 403 38.43 6.12 9.24
C ASP A 403 37.35 6.01 8.12
N LEU A 404 36.15 5.59 8.48
CA LEU A 404 35.01 5.58 7.54
C LEU A 404 34.69 7.00 7.06
N MET A 405 34.63 7.97 7.96
CA MET A 405 34.33 9.36 7.59
C MET A 405 35.46 10.01 6.78
N ASP A 406 36.70 9.69 7.08
CA ASP A 406 37.84 10.10 6.26
C ASP A 406 37.75 9.51 4.85
N MET A 407 37.35 8.24 4.73
CA MET A 407 37.12 7.57 3.45
C MET A 407 35.99 8.26 2.66
N VAL A 408 34.87 8.58 3.30
CA VAL A 408 33.74 9.27 2.65
C VAL A 408 34.14 10.68 2.19
N THR A 409 34.86 11.45 3.04
CA THR A 409 35.19 12.84 2.75
C THR A 409 36.42 13.01 1.83
N SER A 410 37.22 11.95 1.63
CA SER A 410 38.28 11.91 0.62
C SER A 410 37.73 11.76 -0.81
N HIS A 411 36.47 11.42 -0.98
CA HIS A 411 35.79 11.35 -2.26
C HIS A 411 34.85 12.54 -2.47
N MET A 412 34.24 12.60 -3.65
CA MET A 412 33.28 13.64 -3.99
C MET A 412 32.06 13.59 -3.07
N THR A 413 31.74 14.73 -2.45
CA THR A 413 30.53 14.92 -1.62
C THR A 413 29.69 16.09 -2.15
N ASN A 414 28.65 16.49 -1.38
CA ASN A 414 27.86 17.68 -1.72
C ASN A 414 28.50 19.01 -1.32
N ASP A 415 29.66 18.99 -0.62
CA ASP A 415 30.33 20.21 -0.17
C ASP A 415 31.16 20.88 -1.30
N ARG A 416 30.54 21.82 -1.98
CA ARG A 416 31.14 22.53 -3.12
C ARG A 416 32.41 23.32 -2.72
N SER A 417 32.59 23.67 -1.44
CA SER A 417 33.77 24.38 -0.99
C SER A 417 35.04 23.51 -0.93
N MET A 418 34.85 22.19 -0.99
CA MET A 418 35.93 21.19 -0.96
C MET A 418 36.31 20.69 -2.36
N LEU A 419 35.67 21.20 -3.42
CA LEU A 419 35.97 20.80 -4.79
C LEU A 419 37.35 21.26 -5.24
N THR A 420 38.15 20.31 -5.77
CA THR A 420 39.40 20.54 -6.45
C THR A 420 39.40 19.84 -7.81
N ASP A 421 40.29 20.25 -8.71
CA ASP A 421 40.43 19.61 -10.02
C ASP A 421 40.84 18.14 -9.89
N GLU A 422 41.70 17.81 -8.90
CA GLU A 422 42.10 16.43 -8.61
C GLU A 422 40.91 15.59 -8.15
N LEU A 423 40.05 16.14 -7.29
CA LEU A 423 38.85 15.45 -6.81
C LEU A 423 37.87 15.21 -7.96
N LEU A 424 37.63 16.22 -8.82
CA LEU A 424 36.81 16.08 -10.00
C LEU A 424 37.36 15.04 -10.98
N ALA A 425 38.67 14.97 -11.17
CA ALA A 425 39.31 13.98 -12.04
C ALA A 425 39.13 12.53 -11.51
N SER A 426 39.04 12.35 -10.19
CA SER A 426 38.94 11.03 -9.54
C SER A 426 37.50 10.54 -9.37
N VAL A 427 36.46 11.33 -9.71
CA VAL A 427 35.07 10.95 -9.53
C VAL A 427 34.69 9.75 -10.38
N GLU A 428 34.15 8.73 -9.74
CA GLU A 428 33.67 7.51 -10.39
C GLU A 428 32.25 7.67 -10.97
N GLY A 429 31.38 8.37 -10.21
CA GLY A 429 29.96 8.54 -10.59
C GLY A 429 29.77 9.67 -11.60
N ARG A 430 29.44 9.32 -12.84
CA ARG A 430 29.24 10.28 -13.94
C ARG A 430 28.03 9.88 -14.79
N LEU A 431 27.26 10.86 -15.21
CA LEU A 431 26.15 10.71 -16.12
C LEU A 431 26.29 11.76 -17.23
N SER A 432 26.35 11.34 -18.51
CA SER A 432 26.44 12.31 -19.60
C SER A 432 25.24 13.26 -19.59
N SER A 433 25.45 14.51 -19.96
CA SER A 433 24.37 15.49 -20.07
C SER A 433 23.29 15.03 -21.07
N ASP A 434 23.69 14.34 -22.13
CA ASP A 434 22.75 13.83 -23.13
C ASP A 434 21.90 12.68 -22.59
N ASP A 435 22.47 11.73 -21.84
CA ASP A 435 21.70 10.67 -21.19
C ASP A 435 20.73 11.24 -20.16
N TYR A 436 21.18 12.23 -19.39
CA TYR A 436 20.26 12.91 -18.47
C TYR A 436 19.15 13.65 -19.18
N LYS A 437 19.42 14.40 -20.27
CA LYS A 437 18.39 15.08 -21.06
C LYS A 437 17.39 14.08 -21.66
N ALA A 438 17.88 12.93 -22.15
CA ALA A 438 17.03 11.87 -22.67
C ALA A 438 16.09 11.32 -21.56
N TYR A 439 16.61 11.06 -20.38
CA TYR A 439 15.79 10.67 -19.22
C TYR A 439 14.81 11.77 -18.82
N PHE A 440 15.25 13.02 -18.69
CA PHE A 440 14.41 14.15 -18.31
C PHE A 440 13.24 14.34 -19.26
N ALA A 441 13.43 14.13 -20.55
CA ALA A 441 12.38 14.19 -21.57
C ALA A 441 11.30 13.10 -21.40
N THR A 442 11.56 12.04 -20.63
CA THR A 442 10.55 11.00 -20.32
C THR A 442 9.63 11.36 -19.15
N LEU A 443 9.98 12.37 -18.37
CA LEU A 443 9.19 12.79 -17.21
C LEU A 443 7.88 13.49 -17.65
N PRO A 444 6.85 13.55 -16.79
CA PRO A 444 5.62 14.29 -17.06
C PRO A 444 5.90 15.75 -17.44
N ALA A 445 5.15 16.28 -18.40
CA ALA A 445 5.40 17.62 -18.96
C ALA A 445 5.29 18.75 -17.92
N ASP A 446 4.39 18.64 -16.96
CA ASP A 446 4.23 19.57 -15.83
C ASP A 446 5.47 19.55 -14.91
N THR A 447 6.02 18.36 -14.67
CA THR A 447 7.27 18.18 -13.90
C THR A 447 8.44 18.82 -14.61
N GLN A 448 8.59 18.57 -15.93
CA GLN A 448 9.64 19.20 -16.75
C GLN A 448 9.53 20.73 -16.69
N ALA A 449 8.34 21.28 -16.95
CA ALA A 449 8.10 22.72 -16.94
C ALA A 449 8.40 23.37 -15.56
N ALA A 450 8.03 22.71 -14.47
CA ALA A 450 8.30 23.20 -13.11
C ALA A 450 9.80 23.23 -12.81
N MET A 451 10.55 22.19 -13.20
CA MET A 451 11.99 22.13 -13.00
C MET A 451 12.75 23.14 -13.86
N VAL A 452 12.38 23.27 -15.15
CA VAL A 452 12.98 24.28 -16.05
C VAL A 452 12.75 25.68 -15.50
N LYS A 453 11.55 25.97 -14.98
CA LYS A 453 11.24 27.26 -14.36
C LYS A 453 12.11 27.55 -13.12
N ALA A 454 12.40 26.54 -12.32
CA ALA A 454 13.11 26.70 -11.04
C ALA A 454 14.65 26.67 -11.21
N TRP A 455 15.16 25.82 -12.09
CA TRP A 455 16.57 25.46 -12.20
C TRP A 455 17.19 25.61 -13.59
N GLY A 456 16.44 26.14 -14.58
CA GLY A 456 16.89 26.25 -15.98
C GLY A 456 16.73 24.95 -16.76
N GLU A 457 17.23 24.95 -17.99
CA GLU A 457 17.20 23.79 -18.88
C GLU A 457 18.07 22.65 -18.36
N ALA A 458 17.67 21.40 -18.66
CA ALA A 458 18.45 20.22 -18.28
C ALA A 458 19.83 20.21 -19.02
N PRO A 459 20.92 19.85 -18.34
CA PRO A 459 21.02 19.28 -16.99
C PRO A 459 21.16 20.31 -15.86
N GLY A 460 20.99 21.63 -16.10
CA GLY A 460 21.26 22.70 -15.16
C GLY A 460 22.76 22.93 -14.96
N ASP A 461 23.10 23.75 -13.95
CA ASP A 461 24.51 24.14 -13.67
C ASP A 461 25.09 23.48 -12.40
N VAL A 462 24.24 22.77 -11.63
CA VAL A 462 24.66 22.22 -10.33
C VAL A 462 25.33 20.87 -10.53
N PHE A 463 26.58 20.76 -10.12
CA PHE A 463 27.41 19.57 -10.30
C PHE A 463 27.51 19.08 -11.75
N VAL A 464 27.52 20.02 -12.69
CA VAL A 464 27.75 19.75 -14.11
C VAL A 464 29.16 20.24 -14.47
N TYR A 465 30.02 19.34 -14.93
CA TYR A 465 31.41 19.61 -15.32
C TYR A 465 31.74 18.81 -16.59
N ASP A 466 32.37 19.43 -17.55
CA ASP A 466 32.78 18.81 -18.82
C ASP A 466 31.64 18.05 -19.52
N ASP A 467 30.44 18.65 -19.51
CA ASP A 467 29.20 18.08 -20.10
C ASP A 467 28.71 16.77 -19.43
N GLU A 468 29.09 16.55 -18.17
CA GLU A 468 28.67 15.44 -17.35
C GLU A 468 28.05 15.92 -16.02
N VAL A 469 26.98 15.25 -15.56
CA VAL A 469 26.47 15.41 -14.21
C VAL A 469 27.27 14.51 -13.27
N ILE A 470 27.87 15.09 -12.27
CA ILE A 470 28.72 14.39 -11.32
C ILE A 470 27.87 13.83 -10.17
N ILE A 471 28.04 12.54 -9.87
CA ILE A 471 27.35 11.81 -8.82
C ILE A 471 28.33 11.59 -7.66
N PRO A 472 28.09 12.23 -6.49
CA PRO A 472 28.89 12.01 -5.30
C PRO A 472 28.93 10.58 -4.84
N GLY A 473 30.06 10.14 -4.27
CA GLY A 473 30.23 8.80 -3.72
C GLY A 473 31.38 8.03 -4.33
N PHE A 474 31.50 6.78 -3.93
CA PHE A 474 32.55 5.86 -4.38
C PHE A 474 32.10 4.42 -4.28
N SER A 475 32.71 3.53 -5.05
CA SER A 475 32.48 2.09 -5.01
C SER A 475 33.28 1.42 -3.89
N ASN A 476 32.67 0.43 -3.22
CA ASN A 476 33.32 -0.43 -2.25
C ASN A 476 32.86 -1.89 -2.50
N GLY A 477 33.46 -2.54 -3.47
CA GLY A 477 32.97 -3.79 -4.04
C GLY A 477 31.65 -3.57 -4.81
N ASN A 478 30.59 -4.26 -4.42
CA ASN A 478 29.25 -4.07 -4.99
C ASN A 478 28.39 -3.06 -4.20
N LEU A 479 29.04 -2.28 -3.32
CA LEU A 479 28.37 -1.20 -2.60
C LEU A 479 28.74 0.15 -3.22
N TRP A 480 27.74 1.06 -3.32
CA TRP A 480 27.94 2.47 -3.62
C TRP A 480 27.69 3.28 -2.36
N ILE A 481 28.74 3.83 -1.76
CA ILE A 481 28.65 4.65 -0.55
C ILE A 481 28.60 6.12 -0.97
N THR A 482 27.54 6.82 -0.57
CA THR A 482 27.25 8.16 -1.09
C THR A 482 26.51 9.03 -0.07
N VAL A 483 26.34 10.28 -0.42
CA VAL A 483 25.61 11.28 0.35
C VAL A 483 24.34 11.72 -0.39
N GLN A 484 23.24 11.89 0.34
CA GLN A 484 21.97 12.29 -0.26
C GLN A 484 22.07 13.68 -0.88
N PRO A 485 21.67 13.88 -2.15
CA PRO A 485 21.71 15.19 -2.77
C PRO A 485 20.80 16.19 -2.04
N PRO A 486 21.19 17.48 -1.96
CA PRO A 486 20.36 18.50 -1.33
C PRO A 486 19.14 18.84 -2.18
N ARG A 487 18.03 19.21 -1.52
CA ARG A 487 16.77 19.60 -2.17
C ARG A 487 16.86 20.89 -2.97
N GLY A 488 17.89 21.69 -2.76
CA GLY A 488 18.12 22.96 -3.42
C GLY A 488 19.41 23.62 -2.95
N PHE A 489 19.76 24.71 -3.63
CA PHE A 489 20.94 25.51 -3.38
C PHE A 489 20.56 26.99 -3.30
N GLY A 490 21.17 27.76 -2.42
CA GLY A 490 20.92 29.19 -2.25
C GLY A 490 21.40 29.72 -0.90
N GLU A 491 21.25 31.02 -0.69
CA GLU A 491 21.69 31.68 0.52
C GLU A 491 20.86 31.36 1.77
N ASN A 492 19.55 31.11 1.58
CA ASN A 492 18.64 30.78 2.69
C ASN A 492 18.37 29.26 2.75
N VAL A 493 19.34 28.55 3.31
CA VAL A 493 19.31 27.09 3.44
C VAL A 493 18.08 26.59 4.19
N SER A 494 17.68 27.26 5.28
CA SER A 494 16.50 26.87 6.07
C SER A 494 15.18 27.01 5.29
N ALA A 495 15.02 28.12 4.53
CA ALA A 495 13.84 28.30 3.71
C ALA A 495 13.74 27.25 2.59
N ILE A 496 14.86 26.92 1.95
CA ILE A 496 14.93 25.89 0.92
C ILE A 496 14.52 24.53 1.48
N TYR A 497 15.00 24.19 2.68
CA TYR A 497 14.69 22.90 3.30
C TYR A 497 13.23 22.73 3.67
N HIS A 498 12.58 23.81 4.11
CA HIS A 498 11.18 23.78 4.58
C HIS A 498 10.15 24.16 3.51
N ASP A 499 10.58 24.52 2.29
CA ASP A 499 9.65 24.82 1.20
C ASP A 499 9.03 23.54 0.62
N PRO A 500 7.72 23.30 0.85
CA PRO A 500 7.06 22.10 0.35
C PRO A 500 6.79 22.15 -1.16
N CYS A 501 6.98 23.29 -1.80
CA CYS A 501 6.69 23.52 -3.22
C CYS A 501 7.94 23.59 -4.09
N LEU A 502 9.13 23.70 -3.49
CA LEU A 502 10.38 23.79 -4.23
C LEU A 502 10.70 22.47 -4.92
N THR A 503 10.74 22.49 -6.26
CA THR A 503 11.17 21.34 -7.06
C THR A 503 12.64 21.04 -6.80
N PRO A 504 13.05 19.75 -6.79
CA PRO A 504 14.47 19.42 -6.65
C PRO A 504 15.28 19.90 -7.87
N PRO A 505 16.59 20.19 -7.71
CA PRO A 505 17.45 20.49 -8.84
C PRO A 505 17.67 19.26 -9.75
N HIS A 506 18.11 19.48 -10.97
CA HIS A 506 18.39 18.42 -11.94
C HIS A 506 19.34 17.36 -11.38
N GLN A 507 20.39 17.78 -10.66
CA GLN A 507 21.35 16.89 -10.00
C GLN A 507 20.67 15.89 -9.06
N TYR A 508 19.59 16.27 -8.37
CA TYR A 508 18.85 15.37 -7.48
C TYR A 508 18.22 14.20 -8.24
N LEU A 509 17.56 14.48 -9.35
CA LEU A 509 16.94 13.42 -10.16
C LEU A 509 18.00 12.63 -10.94
N ALA A 510 19.07 13.29 -11.42
CA ALA A 510 20.20 12.63 -12.07
C ALA A 510 20.86 11.61 -11.12
N PHE A 511 21.02 11.95 -9.85
CA PHE A 511 21.56 11.05 -8.82
C PHE A 511 20.74 9.74 -8.71
N TYR A 512 19.44 9.84 -8.46
CA TYR A 512 18.59 8.64 -8.33
C TYR A 512 18.44 7.88 -9.65
N HIS A 513 18.45 8.58 -10.78
CA HIS A 513 18.47 7.94 -12.10
C HIS A 513 19.75 7.14 -12.29
N TRP A 514 20.91 7.71 -12.00
CA TRP A 514 22.21 7.05 -12.09
C TRP A 514 22.29 5.81 -11.17
N VAL A 515 21.84 5.92 -9.94
CA VAL A 515 21.79 4.78 -8.99
C VAL A 515 20.97 3.61 -9.56
N ARG A 516 19.88 3.91 -10.28
CA ARG A 516 19.02 2.87 -10.87
C ARG A 516 19.56 2.26 -12.16
N THR A 517 20.23 3.06 -13.00
CA THR A 517 20.48 2.69 -14.42
C THR A 517 21.95 2.52 -14.78
N VAL A 518 22.85 3.19 -14.09
CA VAL A 518 24.31 3.09 -14.32
C VAL A 518 24.94 2.21 -13.25
N PHE A 519 24.74 2.50 -11.98
CA PHE A 519 25.17 1.61 -10.90
C PHE A 519 24.32 0.33 -10.87
N GLU A 520 23.05 0.41 -11.29
CA GLU A 520 22.08 -0.69 -11.32
C GLU A 520 21.80 -1.27 -9.93
N ALA A 521 21.58 -0.41 -8.96
CA ALA A 521 21.27 -0.84 -7.59
C ALA A 521 20.07 -1.80 -7.54
N ASP A 522 20.23 -2.86 -6.77
CA ASP A 522 19.14 -3.80 -6.45
C ASP A 522 18.30 -3.29 -5.28
N ALA A 523 18.92 -2.55 -4.36
CA ALA A 523 18.25 -1.87 -3.26
C ALA A 523 19.04 -0.61 -2.85
N VAL A 524 18.34 0.29 -2.14
CA VAL A 524 18.97 1.44 -1.47
C VAL A 524 18.77 1.35 0.03
N ILE A 525 19.76 1.77 0.80
CA ILE A 525 19.68 1.94 2.25
C ILE A 525 19.91 3.41 2.56
N HIS A 526 18.87 4.12 2.97
CA HIS A 526 18.99 5.50 3.45
C HIS A 526 19.34 5.49 4.93
N VAL A 527 20.44 6.15 5.30
CA VAL A 527 20.91 6.20 6.69
C VAL A 527 20.93 7.64 7.20
N GLY A 528 20.09 7.91 8.20
CA GLY A 528 19.93 9.22 8.82
C GLY A 528 18.60 9.30 9.59
N THR A 529 18.35 10.41 10.29
CA THR A 529 17.10 10.58 11.06
C THR A 529 15.90 10.72 10.13
N HIS A 530 16.02 11.49 9.08
CA HIS A 530 15.11 11.60 7.94
C HIS A 530 15.91 12.00 6.72
N GLY A 531 15.42 11.58 5.55
CA GLY A 531 16.00 11.99 4.28
C GLY A 531 15.31 13.24 3.74
N SER A 532 15.69 13.60 2.54
CA SER A 532 15.06 14.71 1.80
C SER A 532 14.02 14.22 0.78
N LEU A 533 14.09 12.94 0.38
CA LEU A 533 13.29 12.37 -0.71
C LEU A 533 11.78 12.42 -0.41
N GLU A 534 11.37 11.96 0.76
CA GLU A 534 9.98 11.92 1.21
C GLU A 534 9.33 13.29 1.40
N TRP A 535 10.15 14.35 1.45
CA TRP A 535 9.71 15.73 1.62
C TRP A 535 9.63 16.52 0.32
N LEU A 536 10.02 15.93 -0.82
CA LEU A 536 9.91 16.58 -2.13
C LEU A 536 8.44 16.84 -2.50
N PRO A 537 8.15 17.81 -3.39
CA PRO A 537 6.79 18.10 -3.82
C PRO A 537 6.05 16.90 -4.40
N GLY A 538 4.75 16.84 -4.17
CA GLY A 538 3.86 15.79 -4.63
C GLY A 538 2.68 15.58 -3.68
N LYS A 539 1.85 14.57 -3.96
CA LYS A 539 0.68 14.22 -3.15
C LYS A 539 1.05 13.78 -1.74
N GLY A 540 0.18 13.99 -0.77
CA GLY A 540 0.35 13.54 0.61
C GLY A 540 0.42 12.03 0.76
N ALA A 541 -0.41 11.30 0.01
CA ALA A 541 -0.41 9.85 -0.10
C ALA A 541 -0.99 9.41 -1.46
N GLY A 542 -0.75 8.17 -1.87
CA GLY A 542 -1.21 7.69 -3.18
C GLY A 542 -0.59 8.48 -4.32
N LEU A 543 0.73 8.49 -4.39
CA LEU A 543 1.53 9.28 -5.32
C LEU A 543 1.20 8.95 -6.79
N SER A 544 1.26 9.99 -7.64
CA SER A 544 1.21 9.87 -9.11
C SER A 544 2.61 9.91 -9.71
N ALA A 545 2.73 9.65 -11.01
CA ALA A 545 3.99 9.71 -11.75
C ALA A 545 4.69 11.08 -11.71
N SER A 546 3.95 12.17 -11.47
CA SER A 546 4.49 13.53 -11.37
C SER A 546 4.98 13.89 -9.97
N CYS A 547 4.81 13.02 -8.97
CA CYS A 547 5.33 13.25 -7.61
C CYS A 547 6.83 12.98 -7.56
N TYR A 548 7.64 13.96 -7.14
CA TYR A 548 9.09 13.83 -7.13
C TYR A 548 9.64 12.69 -6.26
N PRO A 549 9.05 12.35 -5.10
CA PRO A 549 9.47 11.15 -4.37
C PRO A 549 9.34 9.87 -5.19
N GLU A 550 8.25 9.72 -5.95
CA GLU A 550 8.02 8.57 -6.83
C GLU A 550 9.01 8.56 -8.01
N ILE A 551 9.27 9.72 -8.62
CA ILE A 551 10.28 9.87 -9.69
C ILE A 551 11.67 9.49 -9.17
N GLY A 552 12.02 9.92 -7.97
CA GLY A 552 13.31 9.60 -7.35
C GLY A 552 13.48 8.12 -7.09
N ILE A 553 12.70 7.54 -6.18
CA ILE A 553 12.88 6.14 -5.75
C ILE A 553 12.40 5.14 -6.80
N SER A 554 11.35 5.46 -7.54
CA SER A 554 10.74 4.59 -8.54
C SER A 554 10.39 3.21 -7.95
N SER A 555 10.91 2.13 -8.53
CA SER A 555 10.68 0.75 -8.10
C SER A 555 11.76 0.18 -7.16
N LEU A 556 12.80 0.94 -6.81
CA LEU A 556 13.87 0.44 -5.95
C LEU A 556 13.36 0.04 -4.57
N PRO A 557 13.70 -1.16 -4.08
CA PRO A 557 13.59 -1.50 -2.67
C PRO A 557 14.32 -0.46 -1.81
N ASN A 558 13.58 0.23 -0.94
CA ASN A 558 14.08 1.31 -0.10
C ASN A 558 14.07 0.85 1.35
N ILE A 559 15.23 0.60 1.91
CA ILE A 559 15.42 0.17 3.30
C ILE A 559 15.87 1.39 4.11
N TYR A 560 15.20 1.64 5.22
CA TYR A 560 15.42 2.85 5.99
C TYR A 560 15.52 2.56 7.49
N PRO A 561 16.73 2.46 8.08
CA PRO A 561 16.88 2.52 9.53
C PRO A 561 16.27 3.82 10.05
N TYR A 562 15.28 3.70 10.94
CA TYR A 562 14.50 4.85 11.38
C TYR A 562 14.29 4.87 12.90
N TRP A 563 14.35 6.06 13.47
CA TRP A 563 14.16 6.23 14.92
C TRP A 563 12.68 6.08 15.30
N THR A 564 12.38 5.11 16.17
CA THR A 564 10.99 4.74 16.52
C THR A 564 10.19 5.84 17.23
N THR A 565 10.83 6.88 17.74
CA THR A 565 10.13 8.00 18.41
C THR A 565 9.68 9.10 17.46
N ILE A 566 10.14 9.12 16.20
CA ILE A 566 9.77 10.12 15.19
C ILE A 566 8.72 9.53 14.23
N ILE A 567 7.59 9.11 14.78
CA ILE A 567 6.55 8.38 14.05
C ILE A 567 6.01 9.18 12.85
N GLY A 568 5.79 10.49 13.02
CA GLY A 568 5.22 11.33 11.95
C GLY A 568 6.08 11.39 10.70
N GLU A 569 7.40 11.46 10.85
CA GLU A 569 8.35 11.50 9.74
C GLU A 569 8.54 10.11 9.13
N GLY A 570 8.60 9.05 9.97
CA GLY A 570 8.62 7.66 9.51
C GLY A 570 7.43 7.31 8.63
N ILE A 571 6.23 7.83 8.96
CA ILE A 571 5.04 7.69 8.13
C ILE A 571 5.22 8.34 6.76
N GLN A 572 5.86 9.52 6.68
CA GLN A 572 6.17 10.17 5.40
C GLN A 572 7.10 9.28 4.54
N ALA A 573 8.17 8.75 5.13
CA ALA A 573 9.09 7.84 4.43
C ALA A 573 8.35 6.61 3.90
N LYS A 574 7.48 5.98 4.69
CA LYS A 574 6.65 4.84 4.23
C LYS A 574 5.74 5.23 3.07
N ARG A 575 4.97 6.30 3.21
CA ARG A 575 3.89 6.66 2.27
C ARG A 575 4.37 7.35 1.01
N ARG A 576 5.51 8.04 1.08
CA ARG A 576 6.00 8.87 -0.02
C ARG A 576 7.29 8.37 -0.67
N SER A 577 8.04 7.48 -0.03
CA SER A 577 9.21 6.83 -0.64
C SER A 577 9.17 5.31 -0.57
N SER A 578 8.02 4.71 -0.27
CA SER A 578 7.80 3.26 -0.16
C SER A 578 8.83 2.58 0.74
N ALA A 579 9.26 3.27 1.80
CA ALA A 579 10.32 2.81 2.67
C ALA A 579 9.87 1.60 3.52
N CYS A 580 10.73 0.57 3.54
CA CYS A 580 10.71 -0.49 4.54
C CYS A 580 11.47 0.04 5.77
N LEU A 581 10.74 0.45 6.80
CA LEU A 581 11.36 1.00 8.01
C LEU A 581 11.94 -0.11 8.89
N VAL A 582 13.21 0.02 9.23
CA VAL A 582 13.88 -0.79 10.25
C VAL A 582 14.02 0.07 11.50
N GLY A 583 13.07 -0.08 12.43
CA GLY A 583 13.02 0.72 13.64
C GLY A 583 14.17 0.41 14.60
N HIS A 584 14.83 1.45 15.13
CA HIS A 584 15.78 1.33 16.21
C HIS A 584 15.30 2.09 17.46
N LEU A 585 15.72 1.61 18.64
CA LEU A 585 15.34 2.20 19.91
C LEU A 585 16.04 3.55 20.13
N SER A 586 15.41 4.43 20.90
CA SER A 586 16.04 5.62 21.41
C SER A 586 17.26 5.24 22.27
N PRO A 587 18.40 5.93 22.11
CA PRO A 587 19.47 5.81 23.08
C PRO A 587 18.96 6.20 24.47
N PRO A 588 19.59 5.73 25.56
CA PRO A 588 19.25 6.20 26.90
C PRO A 588 19.29 7.73 26.92
N MET A 589 18.21 8.35 27.37
CA MET A 589 18.15 9.81 27.55
C MET A 589 19.09 10.17 28.71
N THR A 590 20.33 10.49 28.40
CA THR A 590 21.24 11.18 29.30
C THR A 590 21.20 12.66 28.99
N THR A 591 21.44 13.50 29.96
CA THR A 591 21.71 14.92 29.70
C THR A 591 22.84 14.99 28.66
N ALA A 592 22.51 15.53 27.49
CA ALA A 592 23.52 15.83 26.49
C ALA A 592 24.38 16.99 27.05
N GLY A 593 25.54 16.66 27.64
CA GLY A 593 26.59 17.61 27.86
C GLY A 593 27.30 17.90 26.53
N LEU A 594 28.12 18.90 26.53
CA LEU A 594 29.12 19.12 25.47
C LEU A 594 30.18 18.01 25.60
N TYR A 595 30.88 17.72 24.54
CA TYR A 595 31.92 16.67 24.49
C TYR A 595 33.29 17.28 24.33
N ASP A 596 34.29 16.58 24.86
CA ASP A 596 35.73 16.92 24.69
C ASP A 596 36.07 18.36 25.13
N GLU A 597 36.79 19.10 24.30
CA GLU A 597 37.23 20.48 24.55
C GLU A 597 36.08 21.47 24.83
N PHE A 598 34.86 21.18 24.36
CA PHE A 598 33.68 22.01 24.62
C PHE A 598 33.11 21.80 26.01
N GLU A 599 33.22 20.61 26.59
CA GLU A 599 32.85 20.33 27.98
C GLU A 599 33.79 21.08 28.94
N GLU A 600 35.09 21.09 28.64
CA GLU A 600 36.08 21.89 29.38
C GLU A 600 35.79 23.39 29.26
N LEU A 601 35.42 23.85 28.06
CA LEU A 601 35.08 25.26 27.84
C LEU A 601 33.83 25.68 28.58
N GLU A 602 32.78 24.84 28.60
CA GLU A 602 31.56 25.08 29.37
C GLU A 602 31.86 25.15 30.86
N ALA A 603 32.65 24.22 31.40
CA ALA A 603 33.09 24.23 32.79
C ALA A 603 33.86 25.51 33.17
N LEU A 604 34.76 25.98 32.28
CA LEU A 604 35.51 27.23 32.48
C LEU A 604 34.59 28.46 32.40
N LEU A 605 33.60 28.48 31.53
CA LEU A 605 32.62 29.56 31.45
C LEU A 605 31.69 29.61 32.67
N ASP A 606 31.29 28.46 33.21
CA ASP A 606 30.52 28.36 34.43
C ASP A 606 31.35 28.83 35.65
N GLU A 607 32.63 28.41 35.75
CA GLU A 607 33.53 28.88 36.80
C GLU A 607 33.77 30.40 36.73
N HIS A 608 33.84 30.97 35.54
CA HIS A 608 33.97 32.40 35.34
C HIS A 608 32.68 33.19 35.69
N SER A 609 31.53 32.55 35.58
CA SER A 609 30.22 33.16 35.82
C SER A 609 29.83 33.19 37.30
N HIS A 610 30.51 32.42 38.15
CA HIS A 610 30.39 32.34 39.59
C HIS A 610 31.55 33.08 40.28
#